data_c61fc95e795f3b525a35664b66e782e5
#
_entry.id   c61fc95e795f3b525a35664b66e782e5
#
_cell.length_a   1.000
_cell.length_b   1.000
_cell.length_c   1.000
_cell.angle_alpha   90.00
_cell.angle_beta   90.00
_cell.angle_gamma   90.00
#
_symmetry.space_group_name_H-M   'P 1'
#
loop_
_entity.id
_entity.type
_entity.pdbx_description
1 polymer ?
#
loop_
_entity_poly.entity_id
_entity_poly.type
_entity_poly.pdbx_seq_one_letter_code
_entity_poly.pdbx_strand_id
1 'polypeptide(L)'
;MTLRLVTIVAERLLKDRLLREIQHLGAKGYSLIEATGSGSRGVRASEWEGHNVKIETVVSPDVADRIVHHVAEHYFQHYAVIVYQQPVEVVRGDKYI
;
A
#
# COMPACT_ATOMS: atom_id res chain seq x y z
N MET A 1 -9.05 -17.42 9.26
CA MET A 1 -8.21 -17.58 8.06
C MET A 1 -7.04 -16.60 8.13
N THR A 2 -5.86 -17.10 7.94
CA THR A 2 -4.66 -16.26 7.99
C THR A 2 -4.36 -15.68 6.61
N LEU A 3 -4.43 -14.37 6.54
CA LEU A 3 -4.16 -13.62 5.32
C LEU A 3 -2.99 -12.67 5.57
N ARG A 4 -2.77 -11.74 4.68
CA ARG A 4 -1.74 -10.72 4.84
C ARG A 4 -2.35 -9.34 4.76
N LEU A 5 -1.91 -8.47 5.65
CA LEU A 5 -2.21 -7.05 5.55
C LEU A 5 -1.03 -6.40 4.85
N VAL A 6 -1.27 -5.82 3.69
CA VAL A 6 -0.26 -5.05 2.97
C VAL A 6 -0.53 -3.59 3.23
N THR A 7 0.52 -2.87 3.62
CA THR A 7 0.44 -1.44 3.89
C THR A 7 1.38 -0.70 2.96
N ILE A 8 0.86 0.31 2.28
CA ILE A 8 1.65 1.19 1.42
C ILE A 8 1.49 2.61 1.93
N VAL A 9 2.59 3.26 2.24
CA VAL A 9 2.58 4.69 2.58
C VAL A 9 3.30 5.42 1.46
N ALA A 10 2.61 6.36 0.84
CA ALA A 10 3.10 6.99 -0.38
C ALA A 10 2.71 8.45 -0.46
N GLU A 11 3.34 9.16 -1.35
CA GLU A 11 2.96 10.52 -1.70
C GLU A 11 1.54 10.51 -2.27
N ARG A 12 0.77 11.51 -1.90
CA ARG A 12 -0.63 11.58 -2.29
C ARG A 12 -0.86 11.54 -3.80
N LEU A 13 0.05 12.11 -4.57
CA LEU A 13 -0.08 12.13 -6.03
C LEU A 13 -0.09 10.72 -6.64
N LEU A 14 0.40 9.72 -5.91
CA LEU A 14 0.46 8.34 -6.39
C LEU A 14 -0.82 7.55 -6.05
N LYS A 15 -1.73 8.13 -5.31
CA LYS A 15 -2.88 7.43 -4.76
C LYS A 15 -3.69 6.66 -5.82
N ASP A 16 -4.19 7.36 -6.81
CA ASP A 16 -5.08 6.74 -7.79
C ASP A 16 -4.37 5.65 -8.59
N ARG A 17 -3.12 5.90 -8.93
CA ARG A 17 -2.30 4.95 -9.66
C ARG A 17 -2.08 3.67 -8.85
N LEU A 18 -1.70 3.82 -7.58
CA LEU A 18 -1.48 2.67 -6.70
C LEU A 18 -2.76 1.88 -6.49
N LEU A 19 -3.88 2.55 -6.28
CA LEU A 19 -5.15 1.85 -6.08
C LEU A 19 -5.53 1.01 -7.29
N ARG A 20 -5.35 1.53 -8.49
CA ARG A 20 -5.63 0.76 -9.70
C ARG A 20 -4.70 -0.45 -9.80
N GLU A 21 -3.43 -0.26 -9.50
CA GLU A 21 -2.45 -1.32 -9.65
C GLU A 21 -2.66 -2.46 -8.66
N ILE A 22 -2.93 -2.14 -7.39
CA ILE A 22 -3.15 -3.21 -6.42
C ILE A 22 -4.41 -4.01 -6.73
N GLN A 23 -5.46 -3.36 -7.24
CA GLN A 23 -6.66 -4.07 -7.66
C GLN A 23 -6.36 -5.00 -8.83
N HIS A 24 -5.57 -4.54 -9.77
CA HIS A 24 -5.17 -5.37 -10.91
C HIS A 24 -4.32 -6.56 -10.47
N LEU A 25 -3.56 -6.41 -9.40
CA LEU A 25 -2.73 -7.49 -8.86
C LEU A 25 -3.51 -8.47 -7.99
N GLY A 26 -4.76 -8.18 -7.68
CA GLY A 26 -5.62 -9.12 -6.98
C GLY A 26 -6.26 -8.63 -5.70
N ALA A 27 -6.03 -7.40 -5.28
CA ALA A 27 -6.69 -6.87 -4.09
C ALA A 27 -8.18 -6.66 -4.36
N LYS A 28 -9.01 -7.17 -3.46
CA LYS A 28 -10.47 -7.08 -3.59
C LYS A 28 -11.02 -5.78 -3.02
N GLY A 29 -10.33 -5.21 -2.05
CA GLY A 29 -10.74 -3.97 -1.43
C GLY A 29 -9.58 -3.34 -0.72
N TYR A 30 -9.80 -2.15 -0.16
CA TYR A 30 -8.74 -1.42 0.52
C TYR A 30 -9.33 -0.43 1.50
N SER A 31 -8.47 0.02 2.43
CA SER A 31 -8.75 1.19 3.27
C SER A 31 -7.73 2.26 2.91
N LEU A 32 -8.19 3.50 2.85
CA LEU A 32 -7.34 4.63 2.52
C LEU A 32 -7.39 5.62 3.67
N ILE A 33 -6.22 5.99 4.16
CA ILE A 33 -6.08 6.88 5.30
C ILE A 33 -5.08 7.97 4.92
N GLU A 34 -5.39 9.21 5.26
CA GLU A 34 -4.42 10.27 5.12
C GLU A 34 -3.39 10.16 6.24
N ALA A 35 -2.13 10.41 5.92
CA ALA A 35 -1.05 10.24 6.89
C ALA A 35 -0.07 11.39 6.77
N THR A 36 0.55 11.74 7.90
CA THR A 36 1.68 12.65 7.91
C THR A 36 2.89 11.88 8.36
N GLY A 37 4.05 12.25 7.83
CA GLY A 37 5.25 11.55 8.18
C GLY A 37 6.47 12.38 7.83
N SER A 38 7.61 11.88 8.23
CA SER A 38 8.88 12.53 8.00
C SER A 38 9.89 11.47 7.60
N GLY A 39 10.61 11.76 6.54
CA GLY A 39 11.64 10.86 6.03
C GLY A 39 12.47 11.63 5.04
N SER A 40 13.45 10.96 4.44
CA SER A 40 14.40 11.65 3.57
C SER A 40 13.74 12.34 2.38
N ARG A 41 12.65 11.81 1.89
CA ARG A 41 11.88 12.41 0.80
C ARG A 41 10.47 12.80 1.23
N GLY A 42 9.92 12.10 2.20
CA GLY A 42 8.56 12.30 2.65
C GLY A 42 8.28 13.70 3.15
N VAL A 43 9.24 14.31 3.83
CA VAL A 43 9.11 15.68 4.32
C VAL A 43 8.89 16.64 3.16
N ARG A 44 9.70 16.52 2.12
CA ARG A 44 9.59 17.40 0.97
C ARG A 44 8.28 17.17 0.21
N ALA A 45 7.89 15.91 0.05
CA ALA A 45 6.66 15.58 -0.61
C ALA A 45 5.46 16.16 0.15
N SER A 46 5.50 16.07 1.47
CA SER A 46 4.45 16.61 2.32
C SER A 46 4.33 18.11 2.21
N GLU A 47 5.45 18.81 2.08
CA GLU A 47 5.43 20.25 1.90
C GLU A 47 4.74 20.65 0.58
N TRP A 48 4.99 19.88 -0.46
CA TRP A 48 4.43 20.15 -1.79
C TRP A 48 2.98 19.77 -1.92
N GLU A 49 2.69 18.52 -1.56
CA GLU A 49 1.39 17.93 -1.81
C GLU A 49 0.47 17.99 -0.60
N GLY A 50 0.99 18.42 0.52
CA GLY A 50 0.26 18.51 1.77
C GLY A 50 0.32 17.22 2.57
N HIS A 51 -0.03 16.08 2.00
CA HIS A 51 -0.17 14.85 2.77
C HIS A 51 0.30 13.63 2.02
N ASN A 52 0.67 12.64 2.79
CA ASN A 52 0.86 11.27 2.30
C ASN A 52 -0.44 10.51 2.46
N VAL A 53 -0.51 9.36 1.81
CA VAL A 53 -1.63 8.44 1.99
C VAL A 53 -1.09 7.11 2.46
N LYS A 54 -1.93 6.41 3.24
CA LYS A 54 -1.67 5.07 3.72
C LYS A 54 -2.76 4.18 3.15
N ILE A 55 -2.36 3.20 2.37
CA ILE A 55 -3.29 2.24 1.75
C ILE A 55 -3.10 0.91 2.47
N GLU A 56 -4.18 0.33 2.95
CA GLU A 56 -4.15 -0.98 3.57
C GLU A 56 -5.07 -1.92 2.81
N THR A 57 -4.61 -3.12 2.54
CA THR A 57 -5.44 -4.12 1.90
C THR A 57 -5.14 -5.49 2.48
N VAL A 58 -6.21 -6.27 2.70
CA VAL A 58 -6.10 -7.63 3.20
C VAL A 58 -6.20 -8.57 2.01
N VAL A 59 -5.17 -9.40 1.82
CA VAL A 59 -5.04 -10.24 0.63
C VAL A 59 -4.44 -11.59 1.00
N SER A 60 -4.46 -12.51 0.03
CA SER A 60 -3.76 -13.79 0.20
C SER A 60 -2.25 -13.55 0.21
N PRO A 61 -1.47 -14.50 0.75
CA PRO A 61 -0.01 -14.36 0.74
C PRO A 61 0.58 -14.17 -0.65
N ASP A 62 0.06 -14.85 -1.66
CA ASP A 62 0.55 -14.71 -3.02
C ASP A 62 0.32 -13.31 -3.57
N VAL A 63 -0.86 -12.76 -3.33
CA VAL A 63 -1.18 -11.40 -3.78
C VAL A 63 -0.33 -10.40 -3.02
N ALA A 64 -0.12 -10.62 -1.71
CA ALA A 64 0.73 -9.74 -0.91
C ALA A 64 2.14 -9.67 -1.49
N ASP A 65 2.71 -10.81 -1.83
CA ASP A 65 4.06 -10.85 -2.39
C ASP A 65 4.12 -10.11 -3.73
N ARG A 66 3.10 -10.27 -4.56
CA ARG A 66 3.04 -9.58 -5.84
C ARG A 66 2.97 -8.06 -5.67
N ILE A 67 2.17 -7.60 -4.72
CA ILE A 67 2.04 -6.16 -4.45
C ILE A 67 3.35 -5.59 -3.93
N VAL A 68 3.96 -6.23 -2.94
CA VAL A 68 5.22 -5.76 -2.36
C VAL A 68 6.30 -5.68 -3.43
N HIS A 69 6.42 -6.73 -4.24
CA HIS A 69 7.41 -6.78 -5.30
C HIS A 69 7.17 -5.68 -6.35
N HIS A 70 5.92 -5.50 -6.74
CA HIS A 70 5.54 -4.49 -7.72
C HIS A 70 5.89 -3.07 -7.25
N VAL A 71 5.56 -2.76 -6.00
CA VAL A 71 5.84 -1.43 -5.44
C VAL A 71 7.34 -1.20 -5.36
N ALA A 72 8.09 -2.18 -4.89
CA ALA A 72 9.54 -2.05 -4.80
C ALA A 72 10.15 -1.82 -6.18
N GLU A 73 9.72 -2.57 -7.17
CA GLU A 73 10.28 -2.49 -8.51
C GLU A 73 9.93 -1.20 -9.23
N HIS A 74 8.71 -0.71 -9.07
CA HIS A 74 8.24 0.41 -9.88
C HIS A 74 8.28 1.77 -9.18
N TYR A 75 8.44 1.81 -7.86
CA TYR A 75 8.34 3.07 -7.13
C TYR A 75 9.54 3.44 -6.29
N PHE A 76 10.29 2.48 -5.76
CA PHE A 76 11.33 2.78 -4.78
C PHE A 76 12.42 3.72 -5.30
N GLN A 77 12.69 3.66 -6.58
CA GLN A 77 13.78 4.43 -7.18
C GLN A 77 13.47 5.92 -7.27
N HIS A 78 12.20 6.27 -7.43
CA HIS A 78 11.83 7.63 -7.79
C HIS A 78 10.88 8.32 -6.81
N TYR A 79 10.32 7.58 -5.86
CA TYR A 79 9.27 8.11 -5.00
C TYR A 79 9.51 7.78 -3.54
N ALA A 80 8.95 8.61 -2.66
CA ALA A 80 8.95 8.36 -1.23
C ALA A 80 7.80 7.39 -0.92
N VAL A 81 8.09 6.09 -0.96
CA VAL A 81 7.11 5.04 -0.75
C VAL A 81 7.66 4.00 0.22
N ILE A 82 6.81 3.57 1.14
CA ILE A 82 7.09 2.45 2.03
C ILE A 82 6.05 1.39 1.76
N VAL A 83 6.46 0.12 1.72
CA VAL A 83 5.53 -1.00 1.63
C VAL A 83 5.98 -2.08 2.58
N TYR A 84 5.02 -2.67 3.28
CA TYR A 84 5.30 -3.81 4.17
C TYR A 84 4.07 -4.68 4.29
N GLN A 85 4.28 -5.90 4.78
CA GLN A 85 3.19 -6.85 4.97
C GLN A 85 3.33 -7.54 6.31
N GLN A 86 2.22 -8.01 6.83
CA GLN A 86 2.20 -8.79 8.05
C GLN A 86 1.05 -9.79 8.02
N PRO A 87 1.20 -10.94 8.67
CA PRO A 87 0.09 -11.88 8.75
C PRO A 87 -1.01 -11.33 9.64
N VAL A 88 -2.26 -11.56 9.23
CA VAL A 88 -3.43 -11.17 10.00
C VAL A 88 -4.43 -12.30 10.01
N GLU A 89 -5.07 -12.51 11.15
CA GLU A 89 -6.16 -13.48 11.28
C GLU A 89 -7.46 -12.77 11.00
N VAL A 90 -8.21 -13.23 10.00
CA VAL A 90 -9.41 -12.55 9.52
C VAL A 90 -10.62 -13.42 9.75
N VAL A 91 -11.63 -12.87 10.43
CA VAL A 91 -12.85 -13.61 10.78
C VAL A 91 -13.64 -14.01 9.53
N ARG A 92 -13.70 -13.14 8.53
CA ARG A 92 -14.42 -13.41 7.28
C ARG A 92 -13.45 -13.45 6.11
N GLY A 93 -12.44 -14.32 6.22
CA GLY A 93 -11.32 -14.31 5.29
C GLY A 93 -11.65 -14.69 3.86
N ASP A 94 -12.67 -15.54 3.65
CA ASP A 94 -13.09 -15.96 2.32
C ASP A 94 -13.52 -14.79 1.43
N LYS A 95 -13.88 -13.68 2.02
CA LYS A 95 -14.27 -12.47 1.31
C LYS A 95 -13.11 -11.82 0.56
N TYR A 96 -11.89 -12.13 0.97
CA TYR A 96 -10.68 -11.46 0.49
C TYR A 96 -9.83 -12.29 -0.48
N ILE A 97 -10.31 -13.44 -0.84
CA ILE A 97 -9.55 -14.32 -1.75
C ILE A 97 -10.31 -14.64 -3.04
#